data_6564b4b19ce87ec881465e177bf3cf4a
#
_entry.id   6564b4b19ce87ec881465e177bf3cf4a
#
_cell.length_a   1.000
_cell.length_b   1.000
_cell.length_c   1.000
_cell.angle_alpha   90.00
_cell.angle_beta   90.00
_cell.angle_gamma   90.00
#
_symmetry.space_group_name_H-M   'P 1'
#
loop_
_entity.id
_entity.type
_entity.pdbx_description
1 polymer ?
#
loop_
_entity_poly.entity_id
_entity_poly.type
_entity_poly.pdbx_seq_one_letter_code
_entity_poly.pdbx_strand_id
1 'polypeptide(L)'
;YVVKSFTKERAEMAANENYWDGAVPFKTVEIPSIDDPNTRAMSLQSGDVDMAVNIGPGEIGLFQGNDKFKVEEIASLRVVLARINQKGVLGDDKVRAAVISATDRKNYADVLLKGTFIPGSAPIPPSMDYGFNDLKDPNAYNPERSKQLLAEDGWKDTDGDGILDKDGKPLTFNFVVYNSRAELPLYAEAVQADLKKVGIDMKIKTVDYNLIDKMGQEGDYDMLISNIVTANTGDPIWFLANYWHTNINGSNPQNGSG
;
A
#
# COMPACT_ATOMS: atom_id res chain seq x y z
N TYR A 1 5.54 -24.28 19.60
CA TYR A 1 6.30 -23.58 20.66
C TYR A 1 5.35 -23.03 21.72
N VAL A 2 5.89 -22.78 22.93
CA VAL A 2 5.19 -22.10 24.03
C VAL A 2 5.94 -20.83 24.40
N VAL A 3 5.20 -19.73 24.59
CA VAL A 3 5.78 -18.44 24.97
C VAL A 3 6.28 -18.52 26.42
N LYS A 4 7.52 -18.12 26.64
CA LYS A 4 8.15 -18.03 27.95
C LYS A 4 8.21 -16.61 28.47
N SER A 5 8.54 -15.67 27.58
CA SER A 5 8.49 -14.22 27.87
C SER A 5 7.99 -13.47 26.66
N PHE A 6 7.33 -12.33 26.92
CA PHE A 6 6.86 -11.42 25.88
C PHE A 6 6.99 -9.99 26.39
N THR A 7 7.80 -9.19 25.70
CA THR A 7 7.97 -7.77 25.97
C THR A 7 7.70 -6.98 24.68
N LYS A 8 7.80 -5.67 24.74
CA LYS A 8 7.70 -4.81 23.56
C LYS A 8 8.86 -5.06 22.57
N GLU A 9 10.01 -5.43 23.11
CA GLU A 9 11.26 -5.57 22.35
C GLU A 9 11.43 -6.96 21.74
N ARG A 10 10.85 -8.02 22.38
CA ARG A 10 11.02 -9.40 21.91
C ARG A 10 10.03 -10.40 22.51
N ALA A 11 9.84 -11.51 21.80
CA ALA A 11 9.23 -12.72 22.32
C ALA A 11 10.28 -13.83 22.44
N GLU A 12 10.26 -14.58 23.55
CA GLU A 12 11.07 -15.78 23.75
C GLU A 12 10.16 -17.01 23.87
N MET A 13 10.49 -18.05 23.14
CA MET A 13 9.69 -19.25 23.09
C MET A 13 10.55 -20.51 23.28
N ALA A 14 9.97 -21.54 23.87
CA ALA A 14 10.58 -22.88 23.96
C ALA A 14 9.76 -23.91 23.19
N ALA A 15 10.40 -25.01 22.81
CA ALA A 15 9.74 -26.13 22.22
C ALA A 15 8.55 -26.61 23.06
N ASN A 16 7.43 -26.93 22.41
CA ASN A 16 6.30 -27.58 23.03
C ASN A 16 6.47 -29.11 22.90
N GLU A 17 6.80 -29.77 23.98
CA GLU A 17 6.99 -31.22 24.00
C GLU A 17 5.69 -32.00 23.70
N ASN A 18 4.53 -31.35 23.88
CA ASN A 18 3.22 -31.92 23.60
C ASN A 18 2.62 -31.39 22.29
N TYR A 19 3.46 -30.92 21.34
CA TYR A 19 2.95 -30.48 20.07
C TYR A 19 2.35 -31.67 19.27
N TRP A 20 1.14 -31.49 18.80
CA TRP A 20 0.33 -32.56 18.18
C TRP A 20 0.96 -33.11 16.88
N ASP A 21 1.77 -32.36 16.18
CA ASP A 21 2.42 -32.72 14.91
C ASP A 21 3.89 -33.11 15.11
N GLY A 22 4.26 -33.55 16.31
CA GLY A 22 5.57 -34.08 16.63
C GLY A 22 6.59 -33.07 17.12
N ALA A 23 7.87 -33.47 17.13
CA ALA A 23 8.94 -32.65 17.65
C ALA A 23 9.25 -31.43 16.73
N VAL A 24 9.39 -30.24 17.32
CA VAL A 24 9.79 -29.04 16.58
C VAL A 24 11.32 -28.99 16.41
N PRO A 25 11.85 -28.36 15.34
CA PRO A 25 13.27 -28.40 14.98
C PRO A 25 14.19 -27.65 15.94
N PHE A 26 13.71 -26.60 16.62
CA PHE A 26 14.50 -25.76 17.50
C PHE A 26 14.02 -25.87 18.95
N LYS A 27 14.96 -25.89 19.91
CA LYS A 27 14.64 -25.93 21.35
C LYS A 27 14.11 -24.58 21.84
N THR A 28 14.66 -23.51 21.33
CA THR A 28 14.29 -22.12 21.66
C THR A 28 14.15 -21.31 20.38
N VAL A 29 13.26 -20.32 20.41
CA VAL A 29 13.09 -19.32 19.34
C VAL A 29 12.97 -17.97 20.01
N GLU A 30 13.78 -17.01 19.55
CA GLU A 30 13.69 -15.61 19.93
C GLU A 30 13.22 -14.78 18.75
N ILE A 31 12.25 -13.91 18.95
CA ILE A 31 11.73 -13.00 17.94
C ILE A 31 11.94 -11.56 18.41
N PRO A 32 13.03 -10.90 18.03
CA PRO A 32 13.22 -9.49 18.32
C PRO A 32 12.27 -8.63 17.49
N SER A 33 11.75 -7.55 18.07
CA SER A 33 10.97 -6.52 17.38
C SER A 33 11.93 -5.49 16.80
N ILE A 34 12.09 -5.48 15.48
CA ILE A 34 12.97 -4.53 14.78
C ILE A 34 12.10 -3.78 13.76
N ASP A 35 11.66 -2.57 14.12
CA ASP A 35 10.70 -1.79 13.33
C ASP A 35 11.33 -1.22 12.05
N ASP A 36 12.59 -0.75 12.16
CA ASP A 36 13.29 -0.17 11.01
C ASP A 36 13.76 -1.27 10.03
N PRO A 37 13.36 -1.21 8.74
CA PRO A 37 13.68 -2.24 7.75
C PRO A 37 15.18 -2.34 7.43
N ASN A 38 15.94 -1.24 7.48
CA ASN A 38 17.37 -1.27 7.25
C ASN A 38 18.08 -1.97 8.41
N THR A 39 17.73 -1.63 9.65
CA THR A 39 18.26 -2.30 10.86
C THR A 39 17.95 -3.79 10.83
N ARG A 40 16.74 -4.18 10.41
CA ARG A 40 16.34 -5.58 10.28
C ARG A 40 17.18 -6.33 9.22
N ALA A 41 17.42 -5.70 8.07
CA ALA A 41 18.28 -6.26 7.03
C ALA A 41 19.76 -6.39 7.51
N MET A 42 20.26 -5.37 8.22
CA MET A 42 21.63 -5.42 8.77
C MET A 42 21.77 -6.52 9.83
N SER A 43 20.78 -6.71 10.71
CA SER A 43 20.81 -7.79 11.70
C SER A 43 20.86 -9.19 11.07
N LEU A 44 20.16 -9.39 9.94
CA LEU A 44 20.29 -10.63 9.17
C LEU A 44 21.68 -10.77 8.53
N GLN A 45 22.21 -9.69 7.97
CA GLN A 45 23.50 -9.69 7.29
C GLN A 45 24.67 -9.94 8.28
N SER A 46 24.60 -9.38 9.50
CA SER A 46 25.59 -9.60 10.57
C SER A 46 25.50 -10.98 11.20
N GLY A 47 24.35 -11.66 11.09
CA GLY A 47 24.09 -12.93 11.76
C GLY A 47 23.54 -12.77 13.18
N ASP A 48 23.07 -11.58 13.55
CA ASP A 48 22.39 -11.35 14.83
C ASP A 48 21.00 -12.01 14.88
N VAL A 49 20.44 -12.25 13.69
CA VAL A 49 19.22 -13.05 13.49
C VAL A 49 19.45 -14.05 12.35
N ASP A 50 18.82 -15.23 12.46
CA ASP A 50 18.91 -16.30 11.45
C ASP A 50 17.85 -16.13 10.35
N MET A 51 16.78 -15.40 10.62
CA MET A 51 15.67 -15.17 9.70
C MET A 51 15.11 -13.76 9.89
N ALA A 52 14.82 -13.09 8.78
CA ALA A 52 14.12 -11.82 8.78
C ALA A 52 12.94 -11.85 7.82
N VAL A 53 11.83 -11.26 8.22
CA VAL A 53 10.63 -11.10 7.39
C VAL A 53 10.44 -9.62 7.03
N ASN A 54 9.74 -9.35 5.92
CA ASN A 54 9.49 -7.99 5.44
C ASN A 54 10.78 -7.19 5.21
N ILE A 55 11.74 -7.78 4.49
CA ILE A 55 12.89 -7.06 3.95
C ILE A 55 12.36 -6.06 2.90
N GLY A 56 12.80 -4.82 2.99
CA GLY A 56 12.36 -3.77 2.10
C GLY A 56 12.87 -3.91 0.67
N PRO A 57 12.20 -3.31 -0.32
CA PRO A 57 12.67 -3.30 -1.71
C PRO A 57 14.09 -2.72 -1.88
N GLY A 58 14.49 -1.80 -0.98
CA GLY A 58 15.83 -1.23 -0.95
C GLY A 58 16.91 -2.25 -0.66
N GLU A 59 16.65 -3.13 0.30
CA GLU A 59 17.63 -4.03 0.92
C GLU A 59 17.64 -5.43 0.33
N ILE A 60 16.59 -5.85 -0.39
CA ILE A 60 16.47 -7.23 -0.92
C ILE A 60 17.67 -7.64 -1.78
N GLY A 61 18.24 -6.70 -2.53
CA GLY A 61 19.43 -6.92 -3.36
C GLY A 61 20.69 -7.30 -2.58
N LEU A 62 20.74 -7.08 -1.25
CA LEU A 62 21.86 -7.52 -0.40
C LEU A 62 21.91 -9.04 -0.23
N PHE A 63 20.77 -9.70 -0.42
CA PHE A 63 20.57 -11.12 -0.16
C PHE A 63 20.37 -11.93 -1.44
N GLN A 64 19.78 -11.34 -2.48
CA GLN A 64 19.57 -12.02 -3.76
C GLN A 64 20.91 -12.36 -4.43
N GLY A 65 21.04 -13.61 -4.90
CA GLY A 65 22.26 -14.09 -5.54
C GLY A 65 23.45 -14.30 -4.60
N ASN A 66 23.26 -14.25 -3.29
CA ASN A 66 24.29 -14.54 -2.30
C ASN A 66 24.02 -15.91 -1.65
N ASP A 67 24.90 -16.87 -1.89
CA ASP A 67 24.77 -18.28 -1.44
C ASP A 67 24.65 -18.46 0.09
N LYS A 68 24.96 -17.42 0.87
CA LYS A 68 24.79 -17.42 2.33
C LYS A 68 23.33 -17.26 2.76
N PHE A 69 22.48 -16.78 1.87
CA PHE A 69 21.10 -16.45 2.19
C PHE A 69 20.14 -17.16 1.25
N LYS A 70 19.02 -17.62 1.80
CA LYS A 70 17.86 -18.06 1.02
C LYS A 70 16.81 -16.96 1.05
N VAL A 71 16.47 -16.45 -0.10
CA VAL A 71 15.38 -15.47 -0.27
C VAL A 71 14.14 -16.20 -0.72
N GLU A 72 13.06 -16.05 0.04
CA GLU A 72 11.74 -16.58 -0.29
C GLU A 72 10.77 -15.42 -0.54
N GLU A 73 10.17 -15.42 -1.72
CA GLU A 73 9.15 -14.46 -2.13
C GLU A 73 7.83 -15.20 -2.32
N ILE A 74 6.81 -14.80 -1.59
CA ILE A 74 5.50 -15.45 -1.62
C ILE A 74 4.45 -14.42 -1.97
N ALA A 75 3.68 -14.66 -3.04
CA ALA A 75 2.54 -13.85 -3.39
C ALA A 75 1.52 -13.85 -2.24
N SER A 76 1.30 -12.68 -1.67
CA SER A 76 0.43 -12.53 -0.51
C SER A 76 -1.02 -12.23 -0.91
N LEU A 77 -1.92 -12.32 0.07
CA LEU A 77 -3.32 -11.87 -0.06
C LEU A 77 -3.47 -10.36 0.23
N ARG A 78 -2.36 -9.61 0.23
CA ARG A 78 -2.39 -8.18 0.51
C ARG A 78 -2.47 -7.36 -0.77
N VAL A 79 -3.19 -6.26 -0.66
CA VAL A 79 -3.20 -5.20 -1.67
C VAL A 79 -2.82 -3.87 -1.03
N VAL A 80 -2.08 -3.06 -1.76
CA VAL A 80 -1.89 -1.64 -1.45
C VAL A 80 -2.84 -0.86 -2.34
N LEU A 81 -3.69 -0.08 -1.73
CA LEU A 81 -4.67 0.76 -2.43
C LEU A 81 -4.74 2.15 -1.78
N ALA A 82 -5.18 3.13 -2.56
CA ALA A 82 -5.54 4.44 -2.06
C ALA A 82 -7.07 4.53 -1.99
N ARG A 83 -7.60 4.78 -0.79
CA ARG A 83 -9.00 5.17 -0.62
C ARG A 83 -9.13 6.63 -1.03
N ILE A 84 -10.14 6.96 -1.81
CA ILE A 84 -10.39 8.32 -2.30
C ILE A 84 -11.66 8.84 -1.64
N ASN A 85 -11.54 9.97 -0.95
CA ASN A 85 -12.69 10.68 -0.42
C ASN A 85 -13.37 11.45 -1.56
N GLN A 86 -14.64 11.16 -1.79
CA GLN A 86 -15.40 11.80 -2.86
C GLN A 86 -16.01 13.15 -2.44
N LYS A 87 -15.63 13.67 -1.25
CA LYS A 87 -16.00 14.99 -0.78
C LYS A 87 -14.96 16.01 -1.18
N GLY A 88 -14.99 16.79 -2.07
CA GLY A 88 -13.96 17.74 -2.51
C GLY A 88 -13.59 17.53 -3.97
N VAL A 89 -12.39 17.93 -4.35
CA VAL A 89 -11.95 17.91 -5.76
C VAL A 89 -11.94 16.50 -6.35
N LEU A 90 -11.66 15.48 -5.56
CA LEU A 90 -11.72 14.09 -5.96
C LEU A 90 -13.14 13.52 -6.03
N GLY A 91 -14.17 14.30 -5.74
CA GLY A 91 -15.58 13.99 -6.00
C GLY A 91 -15.93 13.98 -7.49
N ASP A 92 -15.15 14.65 -8.32
CA ASP A 92 -15.34 14.65 -9.76
C ASP A 92 -14.76 13.38 -10.41
N ASP A 93 -15.57 12.71 -11.24
CA ASP A 93 -15.20 11.44 -11.91
C ASP A 93 -14.05 11.62 -12.89
N LYS A 94 -13.97 12.75 -13.59
CA LYS A 94 -12.89 13.01 -14.54
C LYS A 94 -11.57 13.28 -13.82
N VAL A 95 -11.61 14.02 -12.70
CA VAL A 95 -10.44 14.24 -11.85
C VAL A 95 -9.93 12.92 -11.29
N ARG A 96 -10.81 12.04 -10.77
CA ARG A 96 -10.40 10.72 -10.28
C ARG A 96 -9.81 9.85 -11.39
N ALA A 97 -10.45 9.80 -12.55
CA ALA A 97 -9.93 9.05 -13.70
C ALA A 97 -8.57 9.60 -14.17
N ALA A 98 -8.39 10.93 -14.15
CA ALA A 98 -7.13 11.58 -14.48
C ALA A 98 -6.02 11.22 -13.48
N VAL A 99 -6.29 11.26 -12.18
CA VAL A 99 -5.34 10.84 -11.13
C VAL A 99 -4.90 9.40 -11.33
N ILE A 100 -5.83 8.48 -11.56
CA ILE A 100 -5.52 7.06 -11.76
C ILE A 100 -4.72 6.85 -13.06
N SER A 101 -5.13 7.50 -14.16
CA SER A 101 -4.45 7.37 -15.46
C SER A 101 -3.06 8.01 -15.48
N ALA A 102 -2.78 8.97 -14.60
CA ALA A 102 -1.45 9.57 -14.50
C ALA A 102 -0.44 8.73 -13.72
N THR A 103 -0.87 7.69 -12.98
CA THR A 103 0.01 6.89 -12.11
C THR A 103 0.56 5.65 -12.81
N ASP A 104 1.90 5.57 -12.95
CA ASP A 104 2.59 4.44 -13.60
C ASP A 104 2.82 3.28 -12.62
N ARG A 105 1.74 2.56 -12.27
CA ARG A 105 1.78 1.43 -11.34
C ARG A 105 2.75 0.34 -11.77
N LYS A 106 2.94 0.15 -13.09
CA LYS A 106 3.88 -0.84 -13.60
C LYS A 106 5.32 -0.43 -13.31
N ASN A 107 5.68 0.81 -13.56
CA ASN A 107 7.02 1.33 -13.26
C ASN A 107 7.30 1.33 -11.74
N TYR A 108 6.27 1.62 -10.92
CA TYR A 108 6.43 1.53 -9.46
C TYR A 108 6.72 0.11 -9.01
N ALA A 109 6.00 -0.88 -9.52
CA ALA A 109 6.21 -2.28 -9.16
C ALA A 109 7.58 -2.80 -9.65
N ASP A 110 7.89 -2.60 -10.92
CA ASP A 110 9.04 -3.22 -11.57
C ASP A 110 10.36 -2.53 -11.21
N VAL A 111 10.36 -1.19 -11.18
CA VAL A 111 11.59 -0.39 -11.04
C VAL A 111 11.75 0.12 -9.60
N LEU A 112 10.77 0.87 -9.10
CA LEU A 112 10.86 1.48 -7.77
C LEU A 112 10.89 0.43 -6.66
N LEU A 113 10.01 -0.56 -6.75
CA LEU A 113 9.85 -1.64 -5.78
C LEU A 113 10.57 -2.94 -6.21
N LYS A 114 11.44 -2.85 -7.22
CA LYS A 114 12.35 -3.92 -7.68
C LYS A 114 11.65 -5.27 -7.94
N GLY A 115 10.43 -5.24 -8.47
CA GLY A 115 9.66 -6.44 -8.81
C GLY A 115 9.02 -7.16 -7.62
N THR A 116 9.14 -6.63 -6.40
CA THR A 116 8.53 -7.22 -5.19
C THR A 116 7.02 -7.01 -5.09
N PHE A 117 6.44 -6.27 -6.04
CA PHE A 117 5.01 -5.99 -6.14
C PHE A 117 4.46 -6.31 -7.52
N ILE A 118 3.17 -6.61 -7.59
CA ILE A 118 2.44 -6.81 -8.84
C ILE A 118 1.58 -5.57 -9.09
N PRO A 119 1.63 -4.96 -10.30
CA PRO A 119 0.82 -3.79 -10.62
C PRO A 119 -0.67 -4.11 -10.47
N GLY A 120 -1.39 -3.31 -9.67
CA GLY A 120 -2.81 -3.53 -9.41
C GLY A 120 -3.70 -3.06 -10.57
N SER A 121 -4.59 -3.92 -11.04
CA SER A 121 -5.67 -3.61 -12.00
C SER A 121 -7.05 -4.03 -11.47
N ALA A 122 -7.07 -4.74 -10.34
CA ALA A 122 -8.28 -5.26 -9.70
C ALA A 122 -8.15 -5.22 -8.18
N PRO A 123 -9.27 -5.22 -7.43
CA PRO A 123 -9.25 -5.17 -5.98
C PRO A 123 -8.76 -6.45 -5.30
N ILE A 124 -8.93 -7.61 -5.95
CA ILE A 124 -8.46 -8.90 -5.43
C ILE A 124 -7.14 -9.25 -6.10
N PRO A 125 -6.10 -9.64 -5.35
CA PRO A 125 -4.78 -9.92 -5.91
C PRO A 125 -4.77 -11.21 -6.77
N PRO A 126 -3.82 -11.35 -7.72
CA PRO A 126 -3.74 -12.52 -8.62
C PRO A 126 -3.37 -13.83 -7.90
N SER A 127 -2.97 -13.77 -6.64
CA SER A 127 -2.79 -14.97 -5.78
C SER A 127 -4.11 -15.68 -5.43
N MET A 128 -5.24 -15.07 -5.79
CA MET A 128 -6.59 -15.64 -5.65
C MET A 128 -7.24 -15.75 -7.02
N ASP A 129 -7.98 -16.83 -7.25
CA ASP A 129 -8.69 -17.09 -8.51
C ASP A 129 -10.04 -16.37 -8.56
N TYR A 130 -9.99 -15.03 -8.67
CA TYR A 130 -11.16 -14.15 -8.81
C TYR A 130 -11.09 -13.28 -10.07
N GLY A 131 -10.49 -13.83 -11.15
CA GLY A 131 -10.52 -13.20 -12.47
C GLY A 131 -9.58 -11.99 -12.64
N PHE A 132 -8.54 -11.84 -11.82
CA PHE A 132 -7.60 -10.72 -11.92
C PHE A 132 -7.05 -10.54 -13.35
N ASN A 133 -6.65 -11.64 -13.99
CA ASN A 133 -6.05 -11.63 -15.33
C ASN A 133 -7.06 -11.38 -16.46
N ASP A 134 -8.35 -11.51 -16.18
CA ASP A 134 -9.43 -11.33 -17.16
C ASP A 134 -9.95 -9.89 -17.17
N LEU A 135 -9.63 -9.10 -16.15
CA LEU A 135 -10.06 -7.73 -16.01
C LEU A 135 -9.16 -6.77 -16.79
N LYS A 136 -9.79 -5.89 -17.55
CA LYS A 136 -9.10 -4.78 -18.19
C LYS A 136 -9.12 -3.57 -17.27
N ASP A 137 -7.97 -2.96 -17.09
CA ASP A 137 -7.87 -1.69 -16.36
C ASP A 137 -8.45 -0.55 -17.22
N PRO A 138 -9.59 0.05 -16.84
CA PRO A 138 -10.20 1.14 -17.61
C PRO A 138 -9.38 2.43 -17.53
N ASN A 139 -8.51 2.56 -16.53
CA ASN A 139 -7.66 3.71 -16.27
C ASN A 139 -6.18 3.31 -16.26
N ALA A 140 -5.77 2.50 -17.24
CA ALA A 140 -4.36 2.19 -17.45
C ALA A 140 -3.52 3.46 -17.60
N TYR A 141 -2.23 3.39 -17.23
CA TYR A 141 -1.32 4.51 -17.31
C TYR A 141 -1.34 5.19 -18.68
N ASN A 142 -1.77 6.41 -18.71
CA ASN A 142 -1.82 7.27 -19.88
C ASN A 142 -1.87 8.75 -19.44
N PRO A 143 -0.72 9.41 -19.26
CA PRO A 143 -0.67 10.80 -18.79
C PRO A 143 -1.30 11.78 -19.77
N GLU A 144 -1.31 11.50 -21.07
CA GLU A 144 -1.98 12.36 -22.05
C GLU A 144 -3.50 12.29 -21.91
N ARG A 145 -4.05 11.12 -21.65
CA ARG A 145 -5.47 10.98 -21.30
C ARG A 145 -5.80 11.74 -20.01
N SER A 146 -4.92 11.69 -19.01
CA SER A 146 -5.08 12.45 -17.77
C SER A 146 -5.22 13.94 -18.06
N LYS A 147 -4.28 14.52 -18.81
CA LYS A 147 -4.33 15.94 -19.23
C LYS A 147 -5.61 16.28 -20.01
N GLN A 148 -6.02 15.39 -20.92
CA GLN A 148 -7.25 15.59 -21.69
C GLN A 148 -8.48 15.62 -20.78
N LEU A 149 -8.62 14.67 -19.84
CA LEU A 149 -9.74 14.62 -18.91
C LEU A 149 -9.83 15.89 -18.05
N LEU A 150 -8.69 16.38 -17.55
CA LEU A 150 -8.62 17.60 -16.80
C LEU A 150 -8.99 18.83 -17.63
N ALA A 151 -8.50 18.92 -18.85
CA ALA A 151 -8.85 20.01 -19.78
C ALA A 151 -10.34 19.99 -20.15
N GLU A 152 -10.93 18.81 -20.41
CA GLU A 152 -12.36 18.64 -20.67
C GLU A 152 -13.24 19.02 -19.47
N ASP A 153 -12.69 18.93 -18.25
CA ASP A 153 -13.37 19.37 -17.02
C ASP A 153 -13.12 20.86 -16.72
N GLY A 154 -12.35 21.56 -17.54
CA GLY A 154 -12.12 23.00 -17.44
C GLY A 154 -10.91 23.40 -16.60
N TRP A 155 -10.07 22.44 -16.18
CA TRP A 155 -8.82 22.72 -15.48
C TRP A 155 -7.77 23.28 -16.46
N LYS A 156 -7.11 24.38 -16.09
CA LYS A 156 -6.08 25.06 -16.88
C LYS A 156 -5.07 25.72 -15.96
N ASP A 157 -3.81 25.71 -16.33
CA ASP A 157 -2.79 26.52 -15.68
C ASP A 157 -3.02 27.99 -16.09
N THR A 158 -3.53 28.79 -15.16
CA THR A 158 -3.94 30.20 -15.45
C THR A 158 -2.91 31.23 -15.03
N ASP A 159 -1.96 30.87 -14.17
CA ASP A 159 -0.92 31.78 -13.68
C ASP A 159 0.51 31.35 -14.08
N GLY A 160 0.67 30.18 -14.70
CA GLY A 160 1.94 29.70 -15.25
C GLY A 160 2.85 29.03 -14.22
N ASP A 161 2.31 28.60 -13.07
CA ASP A 161 3.08 27.92 -12.01
C ASP A 161 3.23 26.41 -12.25
N GLY A 162 2.54 25.88 -13.28
CA GLY A 162 2.54 24.47 -13.68
C GLY A 162 1.50 23.62 -12.96
N ILE A 163 0.66 24.22 -12.11
CA ILE A 163 -0.49 23.56 -11.48
C ILE A 163 -1.77 24.06 -12.15
N LEU A 164 -2.71 23.15 -12.37
CA LEU A 164 -3.97 23.51 -13.01
C LEU A 164 -4.92 24.17 -12.03
N ASP A 165 -5.66 25.18 -12.53
CA ASP A 165 -6.66 25.93 -11.79
C ASP A 165 -8.04 25.76 -12.38
N LYS A 166 -9.07 25.83 -11.52
CA LYS A 166 -10.47 25.92 -11.91
C LYS A 166 -11.20 26.84 -10.93
N ASP A 167 -11.91 27.85 -11.43
CA ASP A 167 -12.62 28.84 -10.63
C ASP A 167 -11.72 29.54 -9.59
N GLY A 168 -10.46 29.82 -9.95
CA GLY A 168 -9.47 30.48 -9.10
C GLY A 168 -8.93 29.60 -7.96
N LYS A 169 -9.09 28.29 -8.05
CA LYS A 169 -8.58 27.34 -7.06
C LYS A 169 -7.63 26.34 -7.73
N PRO A 170 -6.43 26.13 -7.17
CA PRO A 170 -5.48 25.17 -7.70
C PRO A 170 -5.98 23.71 -7.49
N LEU A 171 -5.60 22.83 -8.40
CA LEU A 171 -5.85 21.41 -8.30
C LEU A 171 -4.88 20.78 -7.29
N THR A 172 -5.26 20.86 -6.04
CA THR A 172 -4.47 20.34 -4.92
C THR A 172 -5.29 19.46 -3.99
N PHE A 173 -4.65 18.45 -3.42
CA PHE A 173 -5.23 17.57 -2.40
C PHE A 173 -4.15 16.86 -1.58
N ASN A 174 -4.54 16.25 -0.46
CA ASN A 174 -3.62 15.55 0.42
C ASN A 174 -3.69 14.03 0.21
N PHE A 175 -2.53 13.40 0.22
CA PHE A 175 -2.39 11.95 0.27
C PHE A 175 -1.81 11.55 1.63
N VAL A 176 -2.63 10.96 2.47
CA VAL A 176 -2.24 10.49 3.80
C VAL A 176 -1.55 9.14 3.68
N VAL A 177 -0.35 9.04 4.24
CA VAL A 177 0.48 7.83 4.25
C VAL A 177 1.06 7.58 5.64
N TYR A 178 1.58 6.39 5.87
CA TYR A 178 2.31 6.06 7.10
C TYR A 178 3.63 5.36 6.77
N ASN A 179 4.60 5.42 7.66
CA ASN A 179 5.98 5.00 7.42
C ASN A 179 6.38 3.66 8.05
N SER A 180 5.48 2.97 8.76
CA SER A 180 5.80 1.65 9.34
C SER A 180 6.00 0.54 8.29
N ARG A 181 5.82 0.88 7.01
CA ARG A 181 6.14 0.04 5.84
C ARG A 181 6.93 0.86 4.85
N ALA A 182 8.15 0.41 4.55
CA ALA A 182 9.13 1.15 3.75
C ALA A 182 8.64 1.50 2.32
N GLU A 183 7.81 0.64 1.73
CA GLU A 183 7.29 0.82 0.38
C GLU A 183 6.28 1.97 0.24
N LEU A 184 5.54 2.31 1.30
CA LEU A 184 4.44 3.27 1.19
C LEU A 184 4.89 4.71 0.98
N PRO A 185 5.90 5.25 1.69
CA PRO A 185 6.45 6.56 1.37
C PRO A 185 7.02 6.64 -0.05
N LEU A 186 7.78 5.63 -0.47
CA LEU A 186 8.35 5.57 -1.83
C LEU A 186 7.26 5.61 -2.90
N TYR A 187 6.19 4.84 -2.69
CA TYR A 187 5.03 4.85 -3.58
C TYR A 187 4.37 6.23 -3.63
N ALA A 188 4.15 6.88 -2.48
CA ALA A 188 3.52 8.19 -2.42
C ALA A 188 4.35 9.26 -3.15
N GLU A 189 5.67 9.25 -3.00
CA GLU A 189 6.59 10.16 -3.70
C GLU A 189 6.54 9.95 -5.22
N ALA A 190 6.49 8.71 -5.68
CA ALA A 190 6.38 8.41 -7.11
C ALA A 190 5.03 8.88 -7.68
N VAL A 191 3.92 8.66 -6.98
CA VAL A 191 2.60 9.18 -7.36
C VAL A 191 2.61 10.70 -7.40
N GLN A 192 3.20 11.38 -6.40
CA GLN A 192 3.33 12.83 -6.38
C GLN A 192 4.09 13.35 -7.61
N ALA A 193 5.20 12.71 -7.94
CA ALA A 193 6.01 13.09 -9.08
C ALA A 193 5.25 12.92 -10.41
N ASP A 194 4.48 11.87 -10.57
CA ASP A 194 3.68 11.63 -11.78
C ASP A 194 2.51 12.60 -11.89
N LEU A 195 1.80 12.86 -10.80
CA LEU A 195 0.68 13.81 -10.77
C LEU A 195 1.14 15.24 -11.09
N LYS A 196 2.33 15.63 -10.63
CA LYS A 196 2.91 16.93 -10.95
C LYS A 196 3.13 17.13 -12.46
N LYS A 197 3.49 16.05 -13.21
CA LYS A 197 3.69 16.11 -14.67
C LYS A 197 2.40 16.43 -15.45
N VAL A 198 1.25 16.25 -14.82
CA VAL A 198 -0.06 16.54 -15.40
C VAL A 198 -0.76 17.73 -14.75
N GLY A 199 -0.02 18.52 -13.95
CA GLY A 199 -0.51 19.75 -13.35
C GLY A 199 -1.30 19.56 -12.05
N ILE A 200 -1.10 18.48 -11.33
CA ILE A 200 -1.76 18.22 -10.04
C ILE A 200 -0.74 18.35 -8.90
N ASP A 201 -1.06 19.16 -7.90
CA ASP A 201 -0.23 19.38 -6.71
C ASP A 201 -0.73 18.50 -5.55
N MET A 202 -0.33 17.24 -5.53
CA MET A 202 -0.63 16.33 -4.42
C MET A 202 0.36 16.55 -3.27
N LYS A 203 -0.15 16.78 -2.07
CA LYS A 203 0.65 16.93 -0.84
C LYS A 203 0.70 15.61 -0.07
N ILE A 204 1.90 15.14 0.27
CA ILE A 204 2.07 13.95 1.11
C ILE A 204 1.94 14.36 2.58
N LYS A 205 1.04 13.72 3.31
CA LYS A 205 0.85 13.89 4.77
C LYS A 205 1.18 12.57 5.46
N THR A 206 2.35 12.50 6.08
CA THR A 206 2.76 11.31 6.85
C THR A 206 2.17 11.37 8.26
N VAL A 207 1.56 10.27 8.70
CA VAL A 207 0.94 10.12 10.01
C VAL A 207 1.36 8.82 10.68
N ASP A 208 1.12 8.69 11.99
CA ASP A 208 1.26 7.41 12.69
C ASP A 208 0.20 6.42 12.20
N TYR A 209 0.59 5.14 12.05
CA TYR A 209 -0.31 4.08 11.59
C TYR A 209 -1.59 3.98 12.43
N ASN A 210 -1.51 4.21 13.75
CA ASN A 210 -2.66 4.13 14.66
C ASN A 210 -3.75 5.19 14.37
N LEU A 211 -3.44 6.22 13.57
CA LEU A 211 -4.41 7.26 13.17
C LEU A 211 -5.19 6.88 11.91
N ILE A 212 -4.72 5.91 11.13
CA ILE A 212 -5.26 5.58 9.80
C ILE A 212 -6.74 5.17 9.88
N ASP A 213 -7.10 4.31 10.81
CA ASP A 213 -8.48 3.84 10.96
C ASP A 213 -9.41 4.97 11.39
N LYS A 214 -8.96 5.80 12.33
CA LYS A 214 -9.72 6.98 12.78
C LYS A 214 -9.94 7.97 11.65
N MET A 215 -8.88 8.35 10.94
CA MET A 215 -8.97 9.25 9.78
C MET A 215 -9.89 8.68 8.68
N GLY A 216 -9.80 7.35 8.45
CA GLY A 216 -10.67 6.66 7.52
C GLY A 216 -12.16 6.73 7.90
N GLN A 217 -12.48 6.59 9.18
CA GLN A 217 -13.85 6.67 9.70
C GLN A 217 -14.40 8.10 9.71
N GLU A 218 -13.57 9.07 10.06
CA GLU A 218 -13.95 10.49 10.11
C GLU A 218 -13.98 11.17 8.74
N GLY A 219 -13.36 10.53 7.72
CA GLY A 219 -13.20 11.11 6.40
C GLY A 219 -12.21 12.29 6.35
N ASP A 220 -11.26 12.36 7.29
CA ASP A 220 -10.22 13.39 7.36
C ASP A 220 -9.05 13.09 6.42
N TYR A 221 -9.35 12.96 5.13
CA TYR A 221 -8.36 12.75 4.07
C TYR A 221 -8.97 13.08 2.71
N ASP A 222 -8.15 13.37 1.71
CA ASP A 222 -8.54 13.36 0.30
C ASP A 222 -8.19 12.01 -0.34
N MET A 223 -6.96 11.56 -0.18
CA MET A 223 -6.51 10.19 -0.45
C MET A 223 -5.88 9.59 0.81
N LEU A 224 -6.12 8.32 1.07
CA LEU A 224 -5.58 7.59 2.22
C LEU A 224 -5.03 6.24 1.79
N ILE A 225 -3.73 6.03 1.98
CA ILE A 225 -3.11 4.75 1.65
C ILE A 225 -3.55 3.66 2.63
N SER A 226 -3.76 2.47 2.12
CA SER A 226 -4.12 1.31 2.93
C SER A 226 -3.41 0.07 2.40
N ASN A 227 -2.80 -0.69 3.28
CA ASN A 227 -2.23 -2.00 3.01
C ASN A 227 -3.10 -3.06 3.71
N ILE A 228 -3.91 -3.77 2.95
CA ILE A 228 -5.02 -4.57 3.46
C ILE A 228 -4.88 -6.02 3.04
N VAL A 229 -5.16 -6.95 3.96
CA VAL A 229 -5.37 -8.37 3.63
C VAL A 229 -6.78 -8.53 3.07
N THR A 230 -6.88 -9.02 1.84
CA THR A 230 -8.16 -9.15 1.14
C THR A 230 -8.99 -10.35 1.58
N ALA A 231 -8.36 -11.35 2.18
CA ALA A 231 -9.02 -12.59 2.56
C ALA A 231 -8.38 -13.21 3.82
N ASN A 232 -8.76 -12.73 5.00
CA ASN A 232 -8.23 -13.25 6.28
C ASN A 232 -8.57 -14.73 6.53
N THR A 233 -9.68 -15.20 5.99
CA THR A 233 -10.18 -16.58 6.11
C THR A 233 -10.12 -17.36 4.81
N GLY A 234 -9.44 -16.82 3.79
CA GLY A 234 -9.44 -17.37 2.43
C GLY A 234 -10.62 -16.90 1.57
N ASP A 235 -11.60 -16.19 2.16
CA ASP A 235 -12.76 -15.60 1.47
C ASP A 235 -12.66 -14.07 1.50
N PRO A 236 -12.78 -13.39 0.34
CA PRO A 236 -12.67 -11.93 0.25
C PRO A 236 -13.95 -11.17 0.65
N ILE A 237 -15.01 -11.84 1.09
CA ILE A 237 -16.31 -11.22 1.39
C ILE A 237 -16.19 -10.08 2.40
N TRP A 238 -15.35 -10.26 3.44
CA TRP A 238 -15.12 -9.21 4.42
C TRP A 238 -14.54 -7.93 3.78
N PHE A 239 -13.51 -8.10 2.93
CA PHE A 239 -12.86 -7.01 2.23
C PHE A 239 -13.83 -6.30 1.26
N LEU A 240 -14.56 -7.06 0.45
CA LEU A 240 -15.54 -6.52 -0.48
C LEU A 240 -16.68 -5.82 0.24
N ALA A 241 -17.19 -6.39 1.32
CA ALA A 241 -18.25 -5.79 2.11
C ALA A 241 -17.85 -4.47 2.78
N ASN A 242 -16.60 -4.37 3.26
CA ASN A 242 -16.14 -3.17 3.94
C ASN A 242 -15.72 -2.03 3.01
N TYR A 243 -15.31 -2.34 1.77
CA TYR A 243 -14.71 -1.33 0.87
C TYR A 243 -15.53 -1.06 -0.39
N TRP A 244 -16.41 -1.97 -0.81
CA TRP A 244 -17.20 -1.81 -2.05
C TRP A 244 -18.70 -2.01 -1.89
N HIS A 245 -19.13 -2.70 -0.84
CA HIS A 245 -20.55 -2.90 -0.63
C HIS A 245 -21.19 -1.65 -0.02
N THR A 246 -22.27 -1.15 -0.62
CA THR A 246 -23.11 -0.13 0.01
C THR A 246 -23.79 -0.74 1.24
N ASN A 247 -23.59 -0.17 2.41
CA ASN A 247 -24.17 -0.68 3.63
C ASN A 247 -25.70 -0.65 3.52
N ILE A 248 -26.35 -1.70 4.00
CA ILE A 248 -27.82 -1.83 4.06
C ILE A 248 -28.46 -0.62 4.79
N ASN A 249 -27.74 0.04 5.68
CA ASN A 249 -28.16 1.22 6.42
C ASN A 249 -27.64 2.56 5.84
N GLY A 250 -27.06 2.56 4.64
CA GLY A 250 -26.60 3.78 3.96
C GLY A 250 -25.31 4.39 4.50
N SER A 251 -24.64 3.77 5.46
CA SER A 251 -23.36 4.23 5.96
C SER A 251 -22.38 3.07 6.08
N ASN A 252 -21.37 3.04 5.22
CA ASN A 252 -20.19 2.22 5.49
C ASN A 252 -19.10 3.14 6.02
N PRO A 253 -18.82 3.13 7.34
CA PRO A 253 -17.86 4.05 7.94
C PRO A 253 -16.41 3.83 7.47
N GLN A 254 -16.14 2.72 6.76
CA GLN A 254 -14.79 2.41 6.30
C GLN A 254 -14.46 2.91 4.89
N ASN A 255 -15.44 3.15 4.04
CA ASN A 255 -15.15 3.63 2.69
C ASN A 255 -15.34 5.15 2.50
N GLY A 256 -15.70 5.90 3.54
CA GLY A 256 -15.83 7.36 3.48
C GLY A 256 -16.79 7.89 2.41
N SER A 257 -17.42 6.99 1.67
CA SER A 257 -18.40 7.24 0.63
C SER A 257 -19.75 6.77 1.17
N GLY A 258 -20.48 7.69 1.67
CA GLY A 258 -21.93 7.50 1.90
C GLY A 258 -22.66 7.79 0.64
#